data_a8a08ab327d4300cbea5a51e64e2fa9a
#
_entry.id   a8a08ab327d4300cbea5a51e64e2fa9a
#
_cell.length_a   1.000
_cell.length_b   1.000
_cell.length_c   1.000
_cell.angle_alpha   90.00
_cell.angle_beta   90.00
_cell.angle_gamma   90.00
#
_symmetry.space_group_name_H-M   'P 1'
#
loop_
_entity.id
_entity.type
_entity.pdbx_description
1 polymer ?
#
loop_
_entity_poly.entity_id
_entity_poly.type
_entity_poly.pdbx_seq_one_letter_code
_entity_poly.pdbx_strand_id
1 'polypeptide(L)'
;NLRRIGGFTDIPFLPIMGMDEPWRYRNKAQFPFGRNKNGEIVTGFYAGRTHDIIPQEDCLLGVEENKKILESIKEYMIENHVAPYEEETHQGLIRHALIRKGFKTGELMVCVIINGKKLPRSEKLVEKLCRFDGMTSISYSINTDKTNVILGKELVNLYGPGYITDYIGDVKYRISPLSFYQVNPVQTEKLYGTALEYAGLTGGEVVWDLYCGIGTISLFLAQKAKKVYGVEIVPQAIDDARENAKLNGLDNVEFFVGKAEEVLPEQYEKNKVYADVIVVDPPRKGCDEQCLNTIVTMAPKRVVYVSCDSATLARDLKMLCEKGYEVEKVRCCDMFGWTTHVETVCLLSKLHEAKHHVNVTLDMDEMDLTAAERR
;
A
#
# COMPACT_ATOMS: atom_id res chain seq x y z
N ASN A 1 4.43 11.78 -17.18
CA ASN A 1 4.19 12.72 -16.08
C ASN A 1 5.49 13.32 -15.56
N LEU A 2 6.55 12.56 -15.30
CA LEU A 2 7.81 13.09 -14.79
C LEU A 2 8.40 14.19 -15.69
N ARG A 3 8.40 14.00 -17.02
CA ARG A 3 8.82 15.05 -17.95
C ARG A 3 7.85 16.22 -18.01
N ARG A 4 6.54 15.94 -18.22
CA ARG A 4 5.55 16.97 -18.49
C ARG A 4 5.16 17.80 -17.28
N ILE A 5 5.00 17.17 -16.12
CA ILE A 5 4.59 17.81 -14.86
C ILE A 5 5.81 18.20 -14.03
N GLY A 6 6.75 17.29 -13.88
CA GLY A 6 7.95 17.47 -13.06
C GLY A 6 9.05 18.31 -13.74
N GLY A 7 9.02 18.41 -15.08
CA GLY A 7 10.08 19.14 -15.83
C GLY A 7 11.39 18.36 -15.95
N PHE A 8 11.41 17.09 -15.59
CA PHE A 8 12.62 16.27 -15.60
C PHE A 8 12.97 15.81 -17.02
N THR A 9 14.17 16.08 -17.51
CA THR A 9 14.65 15.67 -18.85
C THR A 9 15.52 14.43 -18.81
N ASP A 10 16.38 14.31 -17.81
CA ASP A 10 17.48 13.34 -17.73
C ASP A 10 17.45 12.51 -16.44
N ILE A 11 16.32 11.88 -16.15
CA ILE A 11 16.22 10.96 -14.99
C ILE A 11 16.70 9.58 -15.39
N PRO A 12 17.57 8.92 -14.59
CA PRO A 12 17.94 7.52 -14.80
C PRO A 12 16.78 6.57 -14.51
N PHE A 13 16.10 6.10 -15.56
CA PHE A 13 15.11 5.03 -15.46
C PHE A 13 15.79 3.67 -15.52
N LEU A 14 15.56 2.86 -14.50
CA LEU A 14 15.96 1.46 -14.51
C LEU A 14 14.88 0.59 -15.18
N PRO A 15 15.23 -0.61 -15.68
CA PRO A 15 14.26 -1.54 -16.26
C PRO A 15 13.10 -1.81 -15.30
N ILE A 16 11.88 -1.88 -15.85
CA ILE A 16 10.67 -2.15 -15.08
C ILE A 16 10.73 -3.53 -14.41
N MET A 17 10.23 -3.61 -13.19
CA MET A 17 9.98 -4.89 -12.50
C MET A 17 8.67 -5.49 -13.01
N GLY A 18 8.75 -6.32 -14.04
CA GLY A 18 7.60 -7.02 -14.61
C GLY A 18 7.13 -8.17 -13.74
N MET A 19 5.91 -8.65 -14.02
CA MET A 19 5.39 -9.90 -13.46
C MET A 19 5.86 -11.08 -14.29
N ASP A 20 6.27 -12.16 -13.61
CA ASP A 20 6.55 -13.44 -14.25
C ASP A 20 5.23 -14.17 -14.59
N GLU A 21 4.25 -14.06 -13.67
CA GLU A 21 2.90 -14.61 -13.85
C GLU A 21 1.86 -13.50 -13.62
N PRO A 22 1.21 -12.95 -14.67
CA PRO A 22 0.31 -11.81 -14.55
C PRO A 22 -1.14 -12.20 -14.21
N TRP A 23 -1.40 -13.45 -13.85
CA TRP A 23 -2.69 -13.99 -13.47
C TRP A 23 -2.70 -14.41 -12.00
N ARG A 24 -3.87 -14.46 -11.38
CA ARG A 24 -4.06 -14.96 -10.00
C ARG A 24 -3.20 -14.27 -8.94
N TYR A 25 -2.71 -13.07 -9.23
CA TYR A 25 -1.76 -12.35 -8.38
C TYR A 25 -2.39 -11.58 -7.22
N ARG A 26 -3.72 -11.33 -7.27
CA ARG A 26 -4.40 -10.54 -6.23
C ARG A 26 -4.75 -11.41 -5.03
N ASN A 27 -4.15 -11.09 -3.90
CA ASN A 27 -4.41 -11.75 -2.63
C ASN A 27 -5.68 -11.25 -1.92
N LYS A 28 -6.30 -10.18 -2.40
CA LYS A 28 -7.53 -9.60 -1.85
C LYS A 28 -8.49 -9.21 -2.96
N ALA A 29 -9.76 -9.56 -2.78
CA ALA A 29 -10.85 -9.09 -3.61
C ALA A 29 -12.09 -8.77 -2.75
N GLN A 30 -12.92 -7.86 -3.24
CA GLN A 30 -14.18 -7.45 -2.62
C GLN A 30 -15.26 -7.55 -3.67
N PHE A 31 -16.28 -8.36 -3.38
CA PHE A 31 -17.34 -8.68 -4.33
C PHE A 31 -18.68 -8.19 -3.78
N PRO A 32 -19.40 -7.30 -4.49
CA PRO A 32 -20.77 -6.95 -4.15
C PRO A 32 -21.73 -8.09 -4.40
N PHE A 33 -22.82 -8.14 -3.63
CA PHE A 33 -23.97 -8.99 -3.86
C PHE A 33 -25.19 -8.14 -4.23
N GLY A 34 -25.99 -8.64 -5.16
CA GLY A 34 -27.21 -7.98 -5.61
C GLY A 34 -28.15 -8.95 -6.29
N ARG A 35 -29.14 -8.45 -7.03
CA ARG A 35 -30.06 -9.23 -7.83
C ARG A 35 -29.91 -8.88 -9.31
N ASN A 36 -30.03 -9.88 -10.16
CA ASN A 36 -30.19 -9.68 -11.58
C ASN A 36 -31.66 -9.35 -11.93
N LYS A 37 -31.94 -9.10 -13.21
CA LYS A 37 -33.30 -8.78 -13.71
C LYS A 37 -34.31 -9.89 -13.47
N ASN A 38 -33.86 -11.13 -13.25
CA ASN A 38 -34.70 -12.29 -12.95
C ASN A 38 -34.94 -12.47 -11.44
N GLY A 39 -34.40 -11.58 -10.59
CA GLY A 39 -34.49 -11.66 -9.14
C GLY A 39 -33.54 -12.66 -8.47
N GLU A 40 -32.62 -13.27 -9.23
CA GLU A 40 -31.63 -14.21 -8.72
C GLU A 40 -30.46 -13.44 -8.04
N ILE A 41 -29.92 -14.04 -6.96
CA ILE A 41 -28.75 -13.48 -6.28
C ILE A 41 -27.51 -13.63 -7.17
N VAL A 42 -26.87 -12.50 -7.45
CA VAL A 42 -25.63 -12.43 -8.25
C VAL A 42 -24.53 -11.76 -7.45
N THR A 43 -23.30 -12.06 -7.83
CA THR A 43 -22.08 -11.41 -7.33
C THR A 43 -21.11 -11.20 -8.50
N GLY A 44 -20.22 -10.23 -8.38
CA GLY A 44 -19.28 -9.90 -9.45
C GLY A 44 -18.63 -8.55 -9.21
N PHE A 45 -18.66 -7.67 -10.21
CA PHE A 45 -18.11 -6.31 -10.11
C PHE A 45 -19.13 -5.30 -10.61
N TYR A 46 -19.07 -4.08 -10.09
CA TYR A 46 -19.89 -2.99 -10.59
C TYR A 46 -19.50 -2.59 -12.01
N ALA A 47 -20.47 -2.40 -12.85
CA ALA A 47 -20.28 -1.80 -14.17
C ALA A 47 -19.76 -0.36 -14.03
N GLY A 48 -18.88 0.05 -14.93
CA GLY A 48 -18.38 1.41 -14.95
C GLY A 48 -19.52 2.42 -15.10
N ARG A 49 -19.59 3.40 -14.21
CA ARG A 49 -20.60 4.50 -14.16
C ARG A 49 -22.00 4.09 -13.70
N THR A 50 -22.24 2.84 -13.34
CA THR A 50 -23.50 2.38 -12.74
C THR A 50 -23.18 1.51 -11.51
N HIS A 51 -24.22 1.21 -10.71
CA HIS A 51 -24.10 0.26 -9.61
C HIS A 51 -24.66 -1.13 -9.98
N ASP A 52 -24.88 -1.37 -11.28
CA ASP A 52 -25.27 -2.69 -11.78
C ASP A 52 -24.12 -3.68 -11.58
N ILE A 53 -24.43 -4.85 -11.03
CA ILE A 53 -23.44 -5.90 -10.87
C ILE A 53 -23.35 -6.69 -12.18
N ILE A 54 -22.17 -6.69 -12.79
CA ILE A 54 -21.83 -7.63 -13.86
C ILE A 54 -21.51 -8.96 -13.20
N PRO A 55 -22.34 -9.99 -13.38
CA PRO A 55 -22.08 -11.31 -12.80
C PRO A 55 -20.73 -11.83 -13.30
N GLN A 56 -19.92 -12.31 -12.38
CA GLN A 56 -18.60 -12.83 -12.67
C GLN A 56 -18.49 -14.24 -12.08
N GLU A 57 -18.31 -15.23 -12.94
CA GLU A 57 -18.12 -16.60 -12.49
C GLU A 57 -16.71 -16.84 -11.94
N ASP A 58 -15.71 -16.22 -12.57
CA ASP A 58 -14.31 -16.30 -12.16
C ASP A 58 -13.54 -15.05 -12.59
N CYS A 59 -12.76 -14.50 -11.69
CA CYS A 59 -11.86 -13.39 -11.98
C CYS A 59 -10.41 -13.90 -12.05
N LEU A 60 -9.84 -13.92 -13.24
CA LEU A 60 -8.48 -14.40 -13.48
C LEU A 60 -7.40 -13.61 -12.75
N LEU A 61 -7.69 -12.44 -12.21
CA LEU A 61 -6.74 -11.66 -11.39
C LEU A 61 -6.71 -12.12 -9.93
N GLY A 62 -7.86 -12.59 -9.40
CA GLY A 62 -8.00 -13.05 -8.03
C GLY A 62 -7.68 -14.53 -7.86
N VAL A 63 -7.54 -14.97 -6.62
CA VAL A 63 -7.26 -16.36 -6.28
C VAL A 63 -8.43 -17.28 -6.68
N GLU A 64 -8.12 -18.53 -7.00
CA GLU A 64 -9.11 -19.50 -7.52
C GLU A 64 -10.22 -19.82 -6.51
N GLU A 65 -9.91 -19.76 -5.23
CA GLU A 65 -10.85 -20.01 -4.14
C GLU A 65 -12.03 -19.04 -4.14
N ASN A 66 -11.85 -17.83 -4.68
CA ASN A 66 -12.89 -16.80 -4.71
C ASN A 66 -14.22 -17.34 -5.28
N LYS A 67 -14.19 -18.03 -6.40
CA LYS A 67 -15.39 -18.58 -7.05
C LYS A 67 -16.18 -19.45 -6.11
N LYS A 68 -15.56 -20.48 -5.56
CA LYS A 68 -16.23 -21.46 -4.69
C LYS A 68 -16.71 -20.85 -3.36
N ILE A 69 -15.93 -19.91 -2.81
CA ILE A 69 -16.32 -19.17 -1.60
C ILE A 69 -17.57 -18.33 -1.86
N LEU A 70 -17.62 -17.60 -2.98
CA LEU A 70 -18.79 -16.81 -3.37
C LEU A 70 -20.02 -17.67 -3.63
N GLU A 71 -19.87 -18.83 -4.27
CA GLU A 71 -20.92 -19.82 -4.45
C GLU A 71 -21.47 -20.29 -3.10
N SER A 72 -20.60 -20.63 -2.15
CA SER A 72 -20.99 -21.05 -0.79
C SER A 72 -21.74 -19.96 -0.02
N ILE A 73 -21.35 -18.69 -0.18
CA ILE A 73 -22.06 -17.55 0.42
C ILE A 73 -23.45 -17.40 -0.24
N LYS A 74 -23.56 -17.51 -1.56
CA LYS A 74 -24.85 -17.48 -2.28
C LYS A 74 -25.79 -18.61 -1.82
N GLU A 75 -25.29 -19.83 -1.71
CA GLU A 75 -26.05 -20.97 -1.17
C GLU A 75 -26.56 -20.69 0.25
N TYR A 76 -25.68 -20.20 1.14
CA TYR A 76 -26.07 -19.78 2.48
C TYR A 76 -27.19 -18.73 2.45
N MET A 77 -27.08 -17.71 1.57
CA MET A 77 -28.11 -16.68 1.43
C MET A 77 -29.47 -17.26 1.00
N ILE A 78 -29.47 -18.17 0.02
CA ILE A 78 -30.71 -18.83 -0.49
C ILE A 78 -31.33 -19.71 0.59
N GLU A 79 -30.56 -20.59 1.19
CA GLU A 79 -31.04 -21.57 2.20
C GLU A 79 -31.59 -20.90 3.47
N ASN A 80 -31.03 -19.70 3.82
CA ASN A 80 -31.42 -19.01 5.05
C ASN A 80 -32.27 -17.75 4.80
N HIS A 81 -32.74 -17.54 3.57
CA HIS A 81 -33.58 -16.39 3.16
C HIS A 81 -32.93 -15.04 3.47
N VAL A 82 -31.61 -14.94 3.28
CA VAL A 82 -30.86 -13.72 3.48
C VAL A 82 -30.81 -12.93 2.17
N ALA A 83 -31.38 -11.73 2.16
CA ALA A 83 -31.43 -10.89 0.97
C ALA A 83 -30.11 -10.18 0.72
N PRO A 84 -29.66 -10.03 -0.54
CA PRO A 84 -28.58 -9.13 -0.89
C PRO A 84 -29.03 -7.68 -0.70
N TYR A 85 -28.08 -6.80 -0.44
CA TYR A 85 -28.30 -5.38 -0.29
C TYR A 85 -28.61 -4.71 -1.64
N GLU A 86 -29.56 -3.79 -1.64
CA GLU A 86 -29.94 -2.95 -2.77
C GLU A 86 -29.63 -1.48 -2.44
N GLU A 87 -28.75 -0.88 -3.20
CA GLU A 87 -28.30 0.50 -2.93
C GLU A 87 -29.42 1.54 -3.08
N GLU A 88 -30.32 1.39 -4.07
CA GLU A 88 -31.41 2.32 -4.32
C GLU A 88 -32.40 2.38 -3.14
N THR A 89 -32.78 1.23 -2.63
CA THR A 89 -33.79 1.12 -1.56
C THR A 89 -33.17 1.11 -0.17
N HIS A 90 -31.86 0.91 -0.09
CA HIS A 90 -31.12 0.69 1.17
C HIS A 90 -31.65 -0.48 1.99
N GLN A 91 -32.18 -1.49 1.32
CA GLN A 91 -32.72 -2.70 1.92
C GLN A 91 -31.85 -3.91 1.62
N GLY A 92 -32.14 -5.03 2.31
CA GLY A 92 -31.32 -6.23 2.22
C GLY A 92 -30.15 -6.21 3.19
N LEU A 93 -29.52 -7.35 3.37
CA LEU A 93 -28.54 -7.56 4.44
C LEU A 93 -27.10 -7.66 3.93
N ILE A 94 -26.79 -8.61 3.03
CA ILE A 94 -25.40 -8.82 2.59
C ILE A 94 -25.06 -7.85 1.47
N ARG A 95 -24.06 -6.99 1.74
CA ARG A 95 -23.54 -5.97 0.80
C ARG A 95 -22.39 -6.53 -0.03
N HIS A 96 -21.35 -7.04 0.64
CA HIS A 96 -20.12 -7.50 -0.01
C HIS A 96 -19.55 -8.72 0.71
N ALA A 97 -18.67 -9.44 0.03
CA ALA A 97 -17.71 -10.33 0.65
C ALA A 97 -16.29 -9.84 0.35
N LEU A 98 -15.47 -9.68 1.39
CA LEU A 98 -14.04 -9.51 1.29
C LEU A 98 -13.40 -10.89 1.46
N ILE A 99 -12.61 -11.31 0.48
CA ILE A 99 -11.85 -12.56 0.52
C ILE A 99 -10.36 -12.19 0.44
N ARG A 100 -9.57 -12.80 1.30
CA ARG A 100 -8.12 -12.59 1.34
C ARG A 100 -7.40 -13.92 1.52
N LYS A 101 -6.26 -14.09 0.84
CA LYS A 101 -5.41 -15.28 0.92
C LYS A 101 -3.96 -14.87 1.21
N GLY A 102 -3.34 -15.52 2.19
CA GLY A 102 -1.91 -15.47 2.38
C GLY A 102 -1.22 -16.34 1.32
N PHE A 103 -0.33 -15.77 0.52
CA PHE A 103 0.29 -16.49 -0.60
C PHE A 103 1.36 -17.48 -0.13
N LYS A 104 2.12 -17.12 0.89
CA LYS A 104 3.15 -18.01 1.45
C LYS A 104 2.58 -18.98 2.49
N THR A 105 1.51 -18.60 3.18
CA THR A 105 0.91 -19.42 4.24
C THR A 105 -0.23 -20.30 3.75
N GLY A 106 -0.92 -19.92 2.67
CA GLY A 106 -2.15 -20.56 2.22
C GLY A 106 -3.38 -20.23 3.06
N GLU A 107 -3.25 -19.40 4.10
CA GLU A 107 -4.34 -19.01 4.99
C GLU A 107 -5.41 -18.19 4.25
N LEU A 108 -6.69 -18.52 4.49
CA LEU A 108 -7.84 -17.84 3.91
C LEU A 108 -8.63 -17.07 4.95
N MET A 109 -9.08 -15.88 4.57
CA MET A 109 -9.97 -15.05 5.37
C MET A 109 -11.18 -14.60 4.55
N VAL A 110 -12.35 -14.71 5.15
CA VAL A 110 -13.61 -14.17 4.61
C VAL A 110 -14.23 -13.21 5.60
N CYS A 111 -14.53 -12.00 5.14
CA CYS A 111 -15.31 -11.03 5.89
C CYS A 111 -16.53 -10.64 5.08
N VAL A 112 -17.74 -10.93 5.59
CA VAL A 112 -19.00 -10.54 4.95
C VAL A 112 -19.43 -9.18 5.46
N ILE A 113 -19.74 -8.24 4.58
CA ILE A 113 -20.17 -6.89 4.93
C ILE A 113 -21.70 -6.85 4.92
N ILE A 114 -22.30 -6.44 6.03
CA ILE A 114 -23.75 -6.46 6.23
C ILE A 114 -24.34 -5.07 6.51
N ASN A 115 -25.54 -4.85 5.95
CA ASN A 115 -26.41 -3.72 6.27
C ASN A 115 -27.35 -4.10 7.41
N GLY A 116 -26.82 -4.31 8.60
CA GLY A 116 -27.59 -4.74 9.76
C GLY A 116 -26.71 -5.03 10.95
N LYS A 117 -27.33 -5.33 12.08
CA LYS A 117 -26.62 -5.56 13.34
C LYS A 117 -26.14 -7.00 13.52
N LYS A 118 -26.74 -7.96 12.85
CA LYS A 118 -26.46 -9.39 13.05
C LYS A 118 -26.67 -10.18 11.77
N LEU A 119 -25.81 -11.16 11.54
CA LEU A 119 -25.93 -12.13 10.45
C LEU A 119 -26.75 -13.34 10.95
N PRO A 120 -27.96 -13.60 10.41
CA PRO A 120 -28.82 -14.71 10.86
C PRO A 120 -28.15 -16.05 10.57
N ARG A 121 -28.24 -16.99 11.49
CA ARG A 121 -27.68 -18.35 11.33
C ARG A 121 -26.25 -18.37 10.82
N SER A 122 -25.43 -17.46 11.36
CA SER A 122 -24.02 -17.31 10.96
C SER A 122 -23.19 -18.59 11.12
N GLU A 123 -23.61 -19.50 12.04
CA GLU A 123 -23.01 -20.81 12.20
C GLU A 123 -23.11 -21.67 10.92
N LYS A 124 -24.18 -21.51 10.10
CA LYS A 124 -24.32 -22.19 8.81
C LYS A 124 -23.35 -21.67 7.76
N LEU A 125 -23.08 -20.37 7.77
CA LEU A 125 -22.06 -19.81 6.92
C LEU A 125 -20.66 -20.31 7.32
N VAL A 126 -20.35 -20.31 8.60
CA VAL A 126 -19.09 -20.85 9.14
C VAL A 126 -18.90 -22.31 8.73
N GLU A 127 -19.95 -23.17 8.91
CA GLU A 127 -19.91 -24.57 8.53
C GLU A 127 -19.59 -24.78 7.04
N LYS A 128 -20.17 -23.95 6.14
CA LYS A 128 -19.88 -24.01 4.70
C LYS A 128 -18.45 -23.56 4.38
N LEU A 129 -18.00 -22.45 4.98
CA LEU A 129 -16.69 -21.87 4.68
C LEU A 129 -15.54 -22.65 5.30
N CYS A 130 -15.72 -23.31 6.44
CA CYS A 130 -14.70 -24.16 7.05
C CYS A 130 -14.34 -25.42 6.24
N ARG A 131 -15.07 -25.70 5.15
CA ARG A 131 -14.74 -26.79 4.22
C ARG A 131 -13.59 -26.46 3.28
N PHE A 132 -13.22 -25.19 3.17
CA PHE A 132 -12.09 -24.78 2.35
C PHE A 132 -10.77 -24.97 3.09
N ASP A 133 -9.83 -25.63 2.43
CA ASP A 133 -8.48 -25.77 2.95
C ASP A 133 -7.86 -24.40 3.18
N GLY A 134 -7.20 -24.23 4.32
CA GLY A 134 -6.59 -22.96 4.70
C GLY A 134 -7.56 -21.93 5.30
N MET A 135 -8.87 -22.23 5.46
CA MET A 135 -9.81 -21.30 6.09
C MET A 135 -9.41 -21.03 7.53
N THR A 136 -8.91 -19.82 7.79
CA THR A 136 -8.32 -19.41 9.07
C THR A 136 -9.19 -18.45 9.84
N SER A 137 -9.88 -17.53 9.13
CA SER A 137 -10.67 -16.49 9.78
C SER A 137 -11.96 -16.19 9.02
N ILE A 138 -13.09 -16.16 9.74
CA ILE A 138 -14.39 -15.76 9.22
C ILE A 138 -14.99 -14.72 10.14
N SER A 139 -15.42 -13.61 9.58
CA SER A 139 -16.00 -12.48 10.30
C SER A 139 -17.10 -11.81 9.48
N TYR A 140 -17.84 -10.90 10.11
CA TYR A 140 -18.62 -9.93 9.36
C TYR A 140 -18.36 -8.50 9.86
N SER A 141 -18.51 -7.55 8.95
CA SER A 141 -18.40 -6.12 9.21
C SER A 141 -19.77 -5.46 9.12
N ILE A 142 -20.10 -4.65 10.11
CA ILE A 142 -21.37 -3.91 10.15
C ILE A 142 -21.16 -2.57 9.44
N ASN A 143 -21.86 -2.41 8.31
CA ASN A 143 -21.87 -1.15 7.56
C ASN A 143 -23.31 -0.81 7.13
N THR A 144 -23.95 0.06 7.90
CA THR A 144 -25.30 0.56 7.64
C THR A 144 -25.31 1.94 6.98
N ASP A 145 -24.15 2.50 6.66
CA ASP A 145 -24.02 3.81 6.07
C ASP A 145 -24.28 3.78 4.55
N LYS A 146 -24.91 4.83 4.02
CA LYS A 146 -25.12 5.05 2.58
C LYS A 146 -23.88 5.72 1.97
N THR A 147 -22.75 5.03 2.00
CA THR A 147 -21.47 5.54 1.48
C THR A 147 -20.79 4.51 0.59
N ASN A 148 -19.81 4.94 -0.21
CA ASN A 148 -18.98 4.06 -1.02
C ASN A 148 -17.91 3.30 -0.19
N VAL A 149 -17.85 3.53 1.11
CA VAL A 149 -16.96 2.78 2.01
C VAL A 149 -17.54 1.39 2.20
N ILE A 150 -16.77 0.36 1.87
CA ILE A 150 -17.22 -1.03 1.92
C ILE A 150 -17.24 -1.55 3.36
N LEU A 151 -16.12 -1.49 4.06
CA LEU A 151 -15.98 -1.98 5.43
C LEU A 151 -16.55 -0.98 6.44
N GLY A 152 -17.33 -1.46 7.38
CA GLY A 152 -17.76 -0.68 8.54
C GLY A 152 -16.70 -0.63 9.63
N LYS A 153 -16.98 0.10 10.69
CA LYS A 153 -16.06 0.26 11.84
C LYS A 153 -16.11 -0.92 12.81
N GLU A 154 -17.22 -1.63 12.84
CA GLU A 154 -17.45 -2.76 13.77
C GLU A 154 -17.24 -4.08 13.03
N LEU A 155 -16.37 -4.91 13.59
CA LEU A 155 -16.11 -6.27 13.13
C LEU A 155 -16.57 -7.27 14.19
N VAL A 156 -17.28 -8.30 13.74
CA VAL A 156 -17.70 -9.41 14.60
C VAL A 156 -17.02 -10.68 14.10
N ASN A 157 -16.17 -11.24 14.95
CA ASN A 157 -15.48 -12.49 14.64
C ASN A 157 -16.42 -13.68 14.83
N LEU A 158 -16.49 -14.58 13.84
CA LEU A 158 -17.29 -15.79 13.86
C LEU A 158 -16.46 -17.05 14.04
N TYR A 159 -15.25 -17.06 13.45
CA TYR A 159 -14.35 -18.21 13.49
C TYR A 159 -12.90 -17.77 13.38
N GLY A 160 -12.02 -18.45 14.12
CA GLY A 160 -10.58 -18.23 14.10
C GLY A 160 -10.13 -16.95 14.82
N PRO A 161 -8.89 -16.50 14.57
CA PRO A 161 -8.28 -15.42 15.32
C PRO A 161 -8.74 -14.02 14.90
N GLY A 162 -9.52 -13.86 13.82
CA GLY A 162 -9.91 -12.56 13.27
C GLY A 162 -8.88 -11.96 12.30
N TYR A 163 -7.85 -12.70 11.93
CA TYR A 163 -6.80 -12.31 10.98
C TYR A 163 -6.22 -13.53 10.29
N ILE A 164 -5.46 -13.29 9.23
CA ILE A 164 -4.54 -14.26 8.62
C ILE A 164 -3.12 -13.76 8.75
N THR A 165 -2.15 -14.63 8.46
CA THR A 165 -0.75 -14.25 8.37
C THR A 165 -0.21 -14.49 6.95
N ASP A 166 0.75 -13.65 6.54
CA ASP A 166 1.50 -13.85 5.31
C ASP A 166 2.90 -13.24 5.44
N TYR A 167 3.74 -13.43 4.44
CA TYR A 167 5.13 -12.97 4.45
C TYR A 167 5.43 -12.05 3.26
N ILE A 168 6.26 -11.03 3.50
CA ILE A 168 7.00 -10.30 2.47
C ILE A 168 8.47 -10.54 2.76
N GLY A 169 9.18 -11.24 1.85
CA GLY A 169 10.50 -11.78 2.18
C GLY A 169 10.42 -12.73 3.37
N ASP A 170 11.22 -12.46 4.38
CA ASP A 170 11.28 -13.24 5.64
C ASP A 170 10.41 -12.63 6.76
N VAL A 171 9.82 -11.47 6.52
CA VAL A 171 9.00 -10.76 7.53
C VAL A 171 7.56 -11.23 7.49
N LYS A 172 7.05 -11.67 8.64
CA LYS A 172 5.69 -12.15 8.84
C LYS A 172 4.75 -11.03 9.27
N TYR A 173 3.57 -10.98 8.69
CA TYR A 173 2.55 -9.96 9.00
C TYR A 173 1.23 -10.60 9.41
N ARG A 174 0.61 -10.05 10.46
CA ARG A 174 -0.82 -10.26 10.76
C ARG A 174 -1.63 -9.28 9.93
N ILE A 175 -2.66 -9.80 9.30
CA ILE A 175 -3.48 -9.06 8.35
C ILE A 175 -4.95 -9.25 8.72
N SER A 176 -5.59 -8.21 9.26
CA SER A 176 -7.02 -8.20 9.57
C SER A 176 -7.86 -7.79 8.34
N PRO A 177 -9.19 -7.88 8.38
CA PRO A 177 -10.03 -7.34 7.31
C PRO A 177 -9.80 -5.86 7.03
N LEU A 178 -9.49 -5.07 8.06
CA LEU A 178 -9.28 -3.61 7.98
C LEU A 178 -7.85 -3.24 7.57
N SER A 179 -6.88 -4.14 7.72
CA SER A 179 -5.48 -3.84 7.42
C SER A 179 -5.29 -3.52 5.94
N PHE A 180 -4.56 -2.43 5.66
CA PHE A 180 -3.99 -2.24 4.33
C PHE A 180 -2.79 -3.19 4.18
N TYR A 181 -2.80 -3.97 3.13
CA TYR A 181 -1.73 -4.88 2.74
C TYR A 181 -1.74 -4.98 1.22
N GLN A 182 -0.59 -4.86 0.59
CA GLN A 182 -0.47 -4.83 -0.87
C GLN A 182 -1.09 -6.07 -1.52
N VAL A 183 -1.82 -5.86 -2.61
CA VAL A 183 -2.64 -6.93 -3.22
C VAL A 183 -1.85 -7.93 -4.06
N ASN A 184 -0.62 -7.60 -4.42
CA ASN A 184 0.29 -8.46 -5.19
C ASN A 184 1.55 -8.74 -4.37
N PRO A 185 1.58 -9.78 -3.53
CA PRO A 185 2.68 -10.01 -2.61
C PRO A 185 4.02 -10.30 -3.32
N VAL A 186 4.00 -10.93 -4.50
CA VAL A 186 5.21 -11.22 -5.28
C VAL A 186 5.89 -9.93 -5.76
N GLN A 187 5.10 -9.02 -6.34
CA GLN A 187 5.63 -7.74 -6.79
C GLN A 187 5.95 -6.80 -5.62
N THR A 188 5.22 -6.91 -4.50
CA THR A 188 5.51 -6.16 -3.28
C THR A 188 6.90 -6.51 -2.74
N GLU A 189 7.28 -7.77 -2.76
CA GLU A 189 8.62 -8.21 -2.34
C GLU A 189 9.72 -7.58 -3.22
N LYS A 190 9.51 -7.53 -4.56
CA LYS A 190 10.42 -6.86 -5.50
C LYS A 190 10.48 -5.34 -5.25
N LEU A 191 9.33 -4.70 -5.04
CA LEU A 191 9.20 -3.26 -4.78
C LEU A 191 9.91 -2.86 -3.47
N TYR A 192 9.64 -3.59 -2.38
CA TYR A 192 10.25 -3.32 -1.07
C TYR A 192 11.74 -3.69 -1.05
N GLY A 193 12.14 -4.73 -1.78
CA GLY A 193 13.56 -5.04 -2.00
C GLY A 193 14.30 -3.89 -2.69
N THR A 194 13.67 -3.26 -3.69
CA THR A 194 14.22 -2.08 -4.35
C THR A 194 14.24 -0.86 -3.42
N ALA A 195 13.19 -0.64 -2.62
CA ALA A 195 13.16 0.43 -1.63
C ALA A 195 14.28 0.26 -0.59
N LEU A 196 14.51 -0.96 -0.12
CA LEU A 196 15.60 -1.30 0.80
C LEU A 196 16.98 -1.08 0.17
N GLU A 197 17.17 -1.47 -1.11
CA GLU A 197 18.38 -1.19 -1.87
C GLU A 197 18.63 0.32 -1.97
N TYR A 198 17.60 1.11 -2.30
CA TYR A 198 17.71 2.56 -2.43
C TYR A 198 17.95 3.26 -1.09
N ALA A 199 17.39 2.73 0.00
CA ALA A 199 17.70 3.20 1.34
C ALA A 199 19.19 3.03 1.70
N GLY A 200 19.90 2.08 1.08
CA GLY A 200 21.35 1.89 1.20
C GLY A 200 21.80 1.69 2.64
N LEU A 201 21.09 0.87 3.40
CA LEU A 201 21.31 0.68 4.83
C LEU A 201 22.52 -0.23 5.09
N THR A 202 23.37 0.18 6.04
CA THR A 202 24.58 -0.52 6.45
C THR A 202 24.55 -1.00 7.91
N GLY A 203 23.44 -0.74 8.62
CA GLY A 203 23.25 -1.08 10.03
C GLY A 203 23.48 0.09 10.99
N GLY A 204 23.89 1.26 10.48
CA GLY A 204 24.13 2.46 11.27
C GLY A 204 23.03 3.52 11.18
N GLU A 205 22.13 3.39 10.22
CA GLU A 205 21.18 4.44 9.84
C GLU A 205 19.91 4.42 10.70
N VAL A 206 19.42 5.62 10.98
CA VAL A 206 18.08 5.90 11.51
C VAL A 206 17.16 6.21 10.34
N VAL A 207 16.10 5.43 10.21
CA VAL A 207 15.12 5.52 9.11
C VAL A 207 13.77 5.95 9.65
N TRP A 208 13.11 6.86 8.94
CA TRP A 208 11.72 7.21 9.15
C TRP A 208 10.88 6.70 8.00
N ASP A 209 9.79 6.00 8.32
CA ASP A 209 8.79 5.50 7.38
C ASP A 209 7.48 6.30 7.60
N LEU A 210 7.17 7.17 6.66
CA LEU A 210 5.99 8.01 6.71
C LEU A 210 4.86 7.35 5.94
N TYR A 211 3.67 7.32 6.54
CA TYR A 211 2.51 6.55 6.07
C TYR A 211 2.70 5.04 6.24
N CYS A 212 3.24 4.61 7.37
CA CYS A 212 3.72 3.23 7.57
C CYS A 212 2.62 2.15 7.62
N GLY A 213 1.35 2.52 7.76
CA GLY A 213 0.24 1.59 7.88
C GLY A 213 0.46 0.56 9.00
N ILE A 214 0.32 -0.72 8.71
CA ILE A 214 0.60 -1.83 9.63
C ILE A 214 2.10 -2.17 9.76
N GLY A 215 2.97 -1.27 9.32
CA GLY A 215 4.43 -1.40 9.41
C GLY A 215 5.07 -2.25 8.31
N THR A 216 4.43 -2.40 7.13
CA THR A 216 4.93 -3.32 6.10
C THR A 216 6.32 -2.93 5.60
N ILE A 217 6.55 -1.68 5.22
CA ILE A 217 7.87 -1.19 4.81
C ILE A 217 8.79 -1.03 6.02
N SER A 218 8.28 -0.48 7.14
CA SER A 218 9.08 -0.27 8.37
C SER A 218 9.79 -1.53 8.81
N LEU A 219 9.06 -2.65 8.94
CA LEU A 219 9.62 -3.93 9.41
C LEU A 219 10.57 -4.55 8.37
N PHE A 220 10.29 -4.35 7.08
CA PHE A 220 11.18 -4.79 6.01
C PHE A 220 12.53 -4.06 6.07
N LEU A 221 12.53 -2.75 6.32
CA LEU A 221 13.73 -1.92 6.50
C LEU A 221 14.46 -2.23 7.81
N ALA A 222 13.73 -2.57 8.87
CA ALA A 222 14.30 -2.85 10.19
C ALA A 222 15.30 -4.00 10.21
N GLN A 223 15.23 -4.91 9.23
CA GLN A 223 16.19 -5.99 9.08
C GLN A 223 17.62 -5.49 8.86
N LYS A 224 17.81 -4.27 8.35
CA LYS A 224 19.12 -3.68 8.03
C LYS A 224 19.37 -2.29 8.62
N ALA A 225 18.38 -1.70 9.27
CA ALA A 225 18.51 -0.38 9.90
C ALA A 225 19.00 -0.52 11.35
N LYS A 226 19.67 0.52 11.86
CA LYS A 226 19.92 0.67 13.28
C LYS A 226 18.63 0.85 14.06
N LYS A 227 17.76 1.74 13.57
CA LYS A 227 16.46 2.06 14.16
C LYS A 227 15.51 2.50 13.06
N VAL A 228 14.26 2.07 13.14
CA VAL A 228 13.17 2.54 12.27
C VAL A 228 12.09 3.18 13.10
N TYR A 229 11.63 4.35 12.67
CA TYR A 229 10.48 5.05 13.22
C TYR A 229 9.37 5.09 12.17
N GLY A 230 8.20 4.53 12.50
CA GLY A 230 7.02 4.53 11.64
C GLY A 230 5.99 5.56 12.12
N VAL A 231 5.38 6.29 11.20
CA VAL A 231 4.32 7.26 11.49
C VAL A 231 3.09 6.95 10.65
N GLU A 232 1.94 6.88 11.31
CA GLU A 232 0.64 6.63 10.68
C GLU A 232 -0.46 7.34 11.46
N ILE A 233 -1.43 7.92 10.75
CA ILE A 233 -2.52 8.67 11.36
C ILE A 233 -3.60 7.76 11.97
N VAL A 234 -3.70 6.51 11.52
CA VAL A 234 -4.71 5.55 11.96
C VAL A 234 -4.21 4.77 13.18
N PRO A 235 -4.78 4.99 14.39
CA PRO A 235 -4.29 4.33 15.62
C PRO A 235 -4.31 2.80 15.54
N GLN A 236 -5.36 2.21 14.97
CA GLN A 236 -5.47 0.76 14.82
C GLN A 236 -4.36 0.16 13.95
N ALA A 237 -3.95 0.86 12.89
CA ALA A 237 -2.84 0.42 12.05
C ALA A 237 -1.51 0.42 12.83
N ILE A 238 -1.30 1.39 13.72
CA ILE A 238 -0.13 1.43 14.60
C ILE A 238 -0.14 0.29 15.62
N ASP A 239 -1.30 -0.07 16.16
CA ASP A 239 -1.41 -1.22 17.05
C ASP A 239 -1.07 -2.52 16.31
N ASP A 240 -1.57 -2.69 15.08
CA ASP A 240 -1.22 -3.81 14.21
C ASP A 240 0.30 -3.81 13.87
N ALA A 241 0.90 -2.63 13.62
CA ALA A 241 2.34 -2.50 13.35
C ALA A 241 3.19 -2.96 14.55
N ARG A 242 2.81 -2.57 15.77
CA ARG A 242 3.49 -2.99 17.01
C ARG A 242 3.38 -4.51 17.23
N GLU A 243 2.20 -5.09 16.96
CA GLU A 243 2.02 -6.54 17.04
C GLU A 243 2.85 -7.26 15.96
N ASN A 244 2.94 -6.71 14.75
CA ASN A 244 3.78 -7.25 13.69
C ASN A 244 5.28 -7.18 14.04
N ALA A 245 5.73 -6.10 14.68
CA ALA A 245 7.10 -6.01 15.19
C ALA A 245 7.41 -7.11 16.22
N LYS A 246 6.53 -7.31 17.20
CA LYS A 246 6.66 -8.38 18.21
C LYS A 246 6.68 -9.77 17.58
N LEU A 247 5.80 -10.00 16.57
CA LEU A 247 5.70 -11.27 15.86
C LEU A 247 7.03 -11.68 15.19
N ASN A 248 7.82 -10.68 14.77
CA ASN A 248 9.12 -10.88 14.12
C ASN A 248 10.33 -10.72 15.07
N GLY A 249 10.11 -10.45 16.36
CA GLY A 249 11.19 -10.21 17.31
C GLY A 249 12.03 -8.96 17.00
N LEU A 250 11.45 -7.97 16.31
CA LEU A 250 12.11 -6.73 15.95
C LEU A 250 11.92 -5.70 17.07
N ASP A 251 12.99 -5.36 17.77
CA ASP A 251 13.05 -4.39 18.88
C ASP A 251 13.61 -3.02 18.47
N ASN A 252 14.14 -2.94 17.25
CA ASN A 252 14.71 -1.73 16.66
C ASN A 252 13.68 -0.89 15.89
N VAL A 253 12.38 -1.07 16.16
CA VAL A 253 11.30 -0.29 15.57
C VAL A 253 10.49 0.43 16.63
N GLU A 254 9.95 1.59 16.26
CA GLU A 254 9.06 2.38 17.12
C GLU A 254 8.00 3.05 16.25
N PHE A 255 6.74 3.09 16.75
CA PHE A 255 5.61 3.57 15.95
C PHE A 255 4.85 4.67 16.67
N PHE A 256 4.53 5.74 15.93
CA PHE A 256 3.81 6.92 16.39
C PHE A 256 2.49 7.10 15.66
N VAL A 257 1.45 7.38 16.44
CA VAL A 257 0.15 7.80 15.88
C VAL A 257 0.18 9.30 15.68
N GLY A 258 -0.05 9.77 14.46
CA GLY A 258 -0.12 11.19 14.16
C GLY A 258 0.24 11.47 12.71
N LYS A 259 0.27 12.75 12.39
CA LYS A 259 0.73 13.21 11.08
C LYS A 259 2.25 13.37 11.09
N ALA A 260 2.89 13.04 9.97
CA ALA A 260 4.34 13.11 9.83
C ALA A 260 4.88 14.51 10.14
N GLU A 261 4.21 15.55 9.63
CA GLU A 261 4.56 16.95 9.80
C GLU A 261 4.42 17.47 11.24
N GLU A 262 3.76 16.73 12.11
CA GLU A 262 3.64 17.03 13.54
C GLU A 262 4.62 16.18 14.37
N VAL A 263 4.68 14.88 14.08
CA VAL A 263 5.48 13.92 14.84
C VAL A 263 6.98 14.10 14.62
N LEU A 264 7.43 14.28 13.38
CA LEU A 264 8.86 14.39 13.10
C LEU A 264 9.52 15.60 13.79
N PRO A 265 8.99 16.84 13.66
CA PRO A 265 9.55 17.98 14.36
C PRO A 265 9.56 17.82 15.88
N GLU A 266 8.47 17.26 16.43
CA GLU A 266 8.36 17.00 17.87
C GLU A 266 9.47 16.05 18.35
N GLN A 267 9.69 14.94 17.67
CA GLN A 267 10.73 13.97 18.03
C GLN A 267 12.14 14.55 17.84
N TYR A 268 12.34 15.36 16.81
CA TYR A 268 13.60 16.07 16.60
C TYR A 268 13.89 17.07 17.72
N GLU A 269 12.92 17.90 18.09
CA GLU A 269 13.11 18.93 19.11
C GLU A 269 13.28 18.34 20.52
N LYS A 270 12.42 17.40 20.89
CA LYS A 270 12.39 16.82 22.25
C LYS A 270 13.46 15.75 22.44
N ASN A 271 13.60 14.83 21.48
CA ASN A 271 14.41 13.62 21.64
C ASN A 271 15.70 13.63 20.79
N LYS A 272 15.93 14.71 20.01
CA LYS A 272 17.08 14.84 19.11
C LYS A 272 17.21 13.67 18.14
N VAL A 273 16.09 13.13 17.69
CA VAL A 273 16.07 12.03 16.73
C VAL A 273 16.24 12.60 15.33
N TYR A 274 17.34 12.21 14.67
CA TYR A 274 17.65 12.60 13.30
C TYR A 274 17.19 11.52 12.33
N ALA A 275 17.01 11.90 11.05
CA ALA A 275 16.74 10.97 9.96
C ALA A 275 17.97 10.90 9.04
N ASP A 276 18.57 9.73 8.87
CA ASP A 276 19.53 9.46 7.81
C ASP A 276 18.81 9.20 6.49
N VAL A 277 17.70 8.48 6.56
CA VAL A 277 16.84 8.12 5.42
C VAL A 277 15.39 8.35 5.81
N ILE A 278 14.62 8.92 4.89
CA ILE A 278 13.16 8.97 4.99
C ILE A 278 12.57 8.15 3.83
N VAL A 279 11.65 7.25 4.16
CA VAL A 279 10.87 6.48 3.19
C VAL A 279 9.43 6.98 3.25
N VAL A 280 8.80 7.18 2.11
CA VAL A 280 7.41 7.60 2.01
C VAL A 280 6.66 6.71 1.02
N ASP A 281 5.45 6.27 1.41
CA ASP A 281 4.48 5.56 0.55
C ASP A 281 3.09 6.22 0.73
N PRO A 282 2.92 7.46 0.25
CA PRO A 282 1.71 8.23 0.47
C PRO A 282 0.53 7.69 -0.35
N PRO A 283 -0.72 8.04 0.03
CA PRO A 283 -1.89 7.75 -0.79
C PRO A 283 -1.81 8.44 -2.16
N ARG A 284 -2.74 8.11 -3.08
CA ARG A 284 -2.77 8.63 -4.46
C ARG A 284 -2.65 10.15 -4.61
N LYS A 285 -3.08 10.92 -3.61
CA LYS A 285 -2.92 12.39 -3.60
C LYS A 285 -1.48 12.87 -3.42
N GLY A 286 -0.54 11.97 -3.15
CA GLY A 286 0.85 12.28 -2.80
C GLY A 286 0.99 12.81 -1.38
N CYS A 287 2.18 13.31 -1.04
CA CYS A 287 2.43 14.03 0.19
C CYS A 287 1.78 15.42 0.13
N ASP A 288 1.33 15.93 1.26
CA ASP A 288 0.97 17.34 1.34
C ASP A 288 2.23 18.22 1.46
N GLU A 289 2.03 19.51 1.23
CA GLU A 289 3.14 20.48 1.22
C GLU A 289 3.86 20.55 2.58
N GLN A 290 3.10 20.43 3.67
CA GLN A 290 3.66 20.50 5.02
C GLN A 290 4.56 19.29 5.30
N CYS A 291 4.15 18.09 4.88
CA CYS A 291 4.97 16.88 4.97
C CYS A 291 6.26 17.02 4.15
N LEU A 292 6.18 17.51 2.90
CA LEU A 292 7.37 17.74 2.06
C LEU A 292 8.32 18.76 2.67
N ASN A 293 7.81 19.87 3.21
CA ASN A 293 8.62 20.87 3.92
C ASN A 293 9.29 20.27 5.17
N THR A 294 8.60 19.38 5.89
CA THR A 294 9.17 18.67 7.04
C THR A 294 10.34 17.79 6.60
N ILE A 295 10.19 17.02 5.51
CA ILE A 295 11.28 16.21 4.94
C ILE A 295 12.49 17.08 4.62
N VAL A 296 12.28 18.23 3.95
CA VAL A 296 13.36 19.19 3.63
C VAL A 296 14.04 19.72 4.88
N THR A 297 13.27 20.07 5.92
CA THR A 297 13.79 20.60 7.20
C THR A 297 14.60 19.55 7.96
N MET A 298 14.14 18.31 8.00
CA MET A 298 14.86 17.18 8.61
C MET A 298 16.14 16.82 7.85
N ALA A 299 16.20 17.20 6.59
CA ALA A 299 17.39 17.13 5.74
C ALA A 299 18.07 15.74 5.68
N PRO A 300 17.31 14.63 5.51
CA PRO A 300 17.92 13.31 5.40
C PRO A 300 18.87 13.24 4.21
N LYS A 301 19.88 12.37 4.31
CA LYS A 301 20.82 12.13 3.20
C LYS A 301 20.14 11.55 1.98
N ARG A 302 19.11 10.70 2.20
CA ARG A 302 18.34 10.01 1.16
C ARG A 302 16.85 10.06 1.47
N VAL A 303 16.06 10.18 0.40
CA VAL A 303 14.61 9.98 0.43
C VAL A 303 14.26 8.88 -0.55
N VAL A 304 13.56 7.86 -0.10
CA VAL A 304 13.00 6.81 -0.94
C VAL A 304 11.50 7.06 -1.06
N TYR A 305 11.05 7.37 -2.27
CA TYR A 305 9.65 7.68 -2.54
C TYR A 305 9.00 6.52 -3.31
N VAL A 306 8.05 5.85 -2.69
CA VAL A 306 7.16 4.86 -3.32
C VAL A 306 5.85 5.55 -3.71
N SER A 307 5.32 5.30 -4.89
CA SER A 307 4.12 5.98 -5.37
C SER A 307 3.29 5.14 -6.33
N CYS A 308 1.99 5.11 -6.11
CA CYS A 308 1.01 4.52 -7.01
C CYS A 308 0.43 5.51 -8.04
N ASP A 309 0.83 6.79 -8.00
CA ASP A 309 0.37 7.83 -8.93
C ASP A 309 1.54 8.68 -9.45
N SER A 310 1.83 8.55 -10.73
CA SER A 310 2.97 9.22 -11.36
C SER A 310 2.80 10.73 -11.53
N ALA A 311 1.58 11.27 -11.42
CA ALA A 311 1.35 12.72 -11.56
C ALA A 311 1.66 13.43 -10.24
N THR A 312 1.15 12.91 -9.13
CA THR A 312 1.46 13.42 -7.79
C THR A 312 2.93 13.18 -7.44
N LEU A 313 3.50 12.03 -7.81
CA LEU A 313 4.93 11.79 -7.69
C LEU A 313 5.75 12.88 -8.39
N ALA A 314 5.43 13.21 -9.66
CA ALA A 314 6.15 14.22 -10.42
C ALA A 314 6.10 15.60 -9.77
N ARG A 315 4.96 15.98 -9.17
CA ARG A 315 4.78 17.22 -8.40
C ARG A 315 5.68 17.23 -7.16
N ASP A 316 5.65 16.17 -6.39
CA ASP A 316 6.35 16.07 -5.10
C ASP A 316 7.87 16.00 -5.30
N LEU A 317 8.33 15.23 -6.30
CA LEU A 317 9.75 15.19 -6.68
C LEU A 317 10.26 16.57 -7.12
N LYS A 318 9.47 17.31 -7.91
CA LYS A 318 9.84 18.66 -8.33
C LYS A 318 10.06 19.57 -7.12
N MET A 319 9.15 19.57 -6.14
CA MET A 319 9.29 20.36 -4.92
C MET A 319 10.55 19.98 -4.12
N LEU A 320 10.82 18.68 -3.95
CA LEU A 320 12.03 18.22 -3.25
C LEU A 320 13.30 18.65 -3.98
N CYS A 321 13.33 18.56 -5.32
CA CYS A 321 14.48 18.97 -6.12
C CYS A 321 14.72 20.48 -6.06
N GLU A 322 13.67 21.30 -6.08
CA GLU A 322 13.75 22.75 -5.88
C GLU A 322 14.31 23.14 -4.49
N LYS A 323 14.26 22.20 -3.53
CA LYS A 323 14.73 22.36 -2.14
C LYS A 323 16.05 21.63 -1.85
N GLY A 324 16.82 21.28 -2.87
CA GLY A 324 18.19 20.77 -2.71
C GLY A 324 18.31 19.25 -2.70
N TYR A 325 17.38 18.55 -3.32
CA TYR A 325 17.51 17.12 -3.63
C TYR A 325 17.68 16.90 -5.13
N GLU A 326 18.22 15.76 -5.50
CA GLU A 326 18.26 15.29 -6.89
C GLU A 326 17.70 13.86 -6.99
N VAL A 327 17.05 13.57 -8.10
CA VAL A 327 16.56 12.23 -8.39
C VAL A 327 17.67 11.38 -8.99
N GLU A 328 18.18 10.42 -8.24
CA GLU A 328 19.26 9.54 -8.69
C GLU A 328 18.77 8.38 -9.55
N LYS A 329 17.65 7.77 -9.17
CA LYS A 329 17.11 6.57 -9.81
C LYS A 329 15.60 6.54 -9.74
N VAL A 330 15.00 6.04 -10.81
CA VAL A 330 13.56 5.74 -10.88
C VAL A 330 13.39 4.32 -11.40
N ARG A 331 12.55 3.54 -10.74
CA ARG A 331 12.18 2.21 -11.20
C ARG A 331 10.69 1.98 -11.06
N CYS A 332 10.05 1.57 -12.13
CA CYS A 332 8.64 1.21 -12.13
C CYS A 332 8.45 -0.27 -11.79
N CYS A 333 7.31 -0.59 -11.18
CA CYS A 333 6.89 -1.95 -10.84
C CYS A 333 5.50 -2.21 -11.39
N ASP A 334 5.33 -3.28 -12.16
CA ASP A 334 4.04 -3.75 -12.63
C ASP A 334 3.30 -4.48 -11.50
N MET A 335 2.77 -3.68 -10.55
CA MET A 335 2.03 -4.17 -9.38
C MET A 335 0.61 -4.62 -9.74
N PHE A 336 0.01 -3.95 -10.73
CA PHE A 336 -1.40 -4.08 -11.09
C PHE A 336 -1.57 -4.45 -12.56
N GLY A 337 -1.05 -5.60 -12.95
CA GLY A 337 -1.16 -6.12 -14.32
C GLY A 337 -2.59 -6.05 -14.86
N TRP A 338 -2.72 -5.79 -16.17
CA TRP A 338 -3.99 -5.57 -16.87
C TRP A 338 -4.75 -4.31 -16.48
N THR A 339 -4.09 -3.38 -15.80
CA THR A 339 -4.63 -2.06 -15.49
C THR A 339 -3.72 -0.94 -16.00
N THR A 340 -4.17 0.30 -15.91
CA THR A 340 -3.37 1.49 -16.28
C THR A 340 -2.50 2.00 -15.11
N HIS A 341 -2.51 1.32 -13.97
CA HIS A 341 -1.78 1.72 -12.78
C HIS A 341 -0.39 1.10 -12.74
N VAL A 342 0.59 1.87 -12.30
CA VAL A 342 1.97 1.43 -12.12
C VAL A 342 2.48 1.97 -10.78
N GLU A 343 3.16 1.12 -10.02
CA GLU A 343 3.92 1.56 -8.87
C GLU A 343 5.30 2.06 -9.31
N THR A 344 5.82 3.04 -8.60
CA THR A 344 7.12 3.62 -8.92
C THR A 344 7.90 3.83 -7.64
N VAL A 345 9.17 3.47 -7.63
CA VAL A 345 10.09 3.77 -6.53
C VAL A 345 11.21 4.68 -7.05
N CYS A 346 11.44 5.76 -6.32
CA CYS A 346 12.46 6.75 -6.63
C CYS A 346 13.46 6.86 -5.48
N LEU A 347 14.72 7.04 -5.82
CA LEU A 347 15.76 7.45 -4.89
C LEU A 347 16.10 8.92 -5.15
N LEU A 348 16.02 9.72 -4.08
CA LEU A 348 16.55 11.08 -4.08
C LEU A 348 17.71 11.15 -3.07
N SER A 349 18.75 11.87 -3.44
CA SER A 349 19.83 12.24 -2.52
C SER A 349 19.89 13.74 -2.31
N LYS A 350 20.34 14.12 -1.13
CA LYS A 350 20.57 15.54 -0.82
C LYS A 350 21.81 16.02 -1.55
N LEU A 351 21.66 17.12 -2.29
CA LEU A 351 22.79 17.78 -2.93
C LEU A 351 23.77 18.26 -1.86
N HIS A 352 25.04 17.92 -2.01
CA HIS A 352 26.10 18.47 -1.17
C HIS A 352 26.33 19.93 -1.54
N GLU A 353 26.19 20.85 -0.60
CA GLU A 353 26.74 22.19 -0.77
C GLU A 353 28.25 22.06 -0.94
N ALA A 354 28.74 22.53 -2.06
CA ALA A 354 30.20 22.62 -2.27
C ALA A 354 30.78 23.51 -1.16
N LYS A 355 31.60 22.93 -0.28
CA LYS A 355 32.24 23.68 0.82
C LYS A 355 33.22 24.78 0.34
N HIS A 356 33.54 24.79 -0.96
CA HIS A 356 34.41 25.78 -1.60
C HIS A 356 33.84 26.09 -2.97
N HIS A 357 33.37 27.30 -3.15
CA HIS A 357 33.14 27.90 -4.46
C HIS A 357 34.45 28.47 -4.95
N VAL A 358 35.01 27.91 -6.01
CA VAL A 358 36.11 28.56 -6.76
C VAL A 358 35.43 29.35 -7.87
N ASN A 359 35.43 30.69 -7.72
CA ASN A 359 35.03 31.54 -8.82
C ASN A 359 36.14 31.49 -9.85
N VAL A 360 35.94 30.79 -10.94
CA VAL A 360 36.83 30.84 -12.12
C VAL A 360 36.30 31.94 -13.02
N THR A 361 36.95 33.06 -13.01
CA THR A 361 36.73 34.10 -14.03
C THR A 361 37.48 33.66 -15.28
N LEU A 362 36.75 33.20 -16.30
CA LEU A 362 37.33 32.99 -17.63
C LEU A 362 37.36 34.31 -18.34
N ASP A 363 38.58 34.84 -18.51
CA ASP A 363 38.79 36.00 -19.36
C ASP A 363 38.78 35.55 -20.82
N MET A 364 37.69 35.88 -21.51
CA MET A 364 37.48 35.45 -22.90
C MET A 364 38.46 36.09 -23.88
N ASP A 365 39.16 37.13 -23.46
CA ASP A 365 40.16 37.80 -24.31
C ASP A 365 41.51 37.05 -24.37
N GLU A 366 41.73 36.04 -23.49
CA GLU A 366 42.92 35.20 -23.52
C GLU A 366 42.75 33.87 -24.29
N MET A 367 41.57 33.57 -24.80
CA MET A 367 41.38 32.44 -25.69
C MET A 367 41.76 32.80 -27.12
N ASP A 368 42.98 32.52 -27.49
CA ASP A 368 43.45 32.60 -28.89
C ASP A 368 42.76 31.50 -29.73
N LEU A 369 41.62 31.88 -30.31
CA LEU A 369 40.83 31.02 -31.21
C LEU A 369 41.52 30.74 -32.55
N THR A 370 42.68 31.37 -32.79
CA THR A 370 43.41 31.18 -34.09
C THR A 370 44.34 29.97 -34.08
N ALA A 371 44.60 29.34 -32.93
CA ALA A 371 45.47 28.17 -32.85
C ALA A 371 44.77 26.85 -33.24
N ALA A 372 43.42 26.82 -33.32
CA ALA A 372 42.62 25.61 -33.65
C ALA A 372 42.46 25.36 -35.17
N GLU A 373 42.78 26.33 -36.03
CA GLU A 373 42.64 26.19 -37.51
C GLU A 373 43.93 25.74 -38.25
N ARG A 374 45.00 25.39 -37.51
CA ARG A 374 46.27 24.95 -38.09
C ARG A 374 46.69 23.52 -37.68
N ARG A 375 45.77 22.57 -37.72
CA ARG A 375 46.14 21.13 -37.76
C ARG A 375 45.18 20.33 -38.61
#